data_01ba5a446e51b2c002bbe69957e4815a
#
_entry.id   01ba5a446e51b2c002bbe69957e4815a
#
_cell.length_a   1.000
_cell.length_b   1.000
_cell.length_c   1.000
_cell.angle_alpha   90.00
_cell.angle_beta   90.00
_cell.angle_gamma   90.00
#
_symmetry.space_group_name_H-M   'P 1'
#
loop_
_entity.id
_entity.type
_entity.pdbx_description
1 polymer ?
#
loop_
_entity_poly.entity_id
_entity_poly.type
_entity_poly.pdbx_seq_one_letter_code
_entity_poly.pdbx_strand_id
1 'polypeptide(L)'
;MVHGWFSSTLCWMSFHSGFVCILGRPNAGKSTLLNALVGEKLAIISPKPQTTRNRILGIINVNAPREKRREAGQIVLIDTPGVHQSGSSLGRQMMSEVREALEGCELILLIVDAKKKWDREDEYVLDLAKKAGTPVFLLLNKIDLLADKSKLLPLIAQFQTLHDFKEIVPISALKKKGLDELLSCVLKALPNGPRYFPEDQITDQPVRFMAAELIREHVLMQTHEEVPHAVSVLIEQFEESPRLTRIAAVIFCERDGQKAILLGKGGQMLKKIGTAARLDIEKMVGTKVFLELFVKIKAGWRDSRSFVEELDWRRQWQRTGGLPDPES
;
A
#
# COMPACT_ATOMS: atom_id res chain seq x y z
N MET A 1 -35.18 -5.76 55.13
CA MET A 1 -33.83 -5.47 54.56
C MET A 1 -33.73 -6.16 53.23
N VAL A 2 -33.90 -5.41 52.15
CA VAL A 2 -33.94 -5.95 50.80
C VAL A 2 -32.62 -5.46 50.13
N HIS A 3 -31.69 -6.39 49.90
CA HIS A 3 -30.46 -6.10 49.14
C HIS A 3 -30.81 -6.10 47.66
N GLY A 4 -30.89 -4.89 47.08
CA GLY A 4 -30.94 -4.69 45.64
C GLY A 4 -29.58 -5.00 45.01
N TRP A 5 -29.52 -6.02 44.20
CA TRP A 5 -28.39 -6.28 43.31
C TRP A 5 -28.50 -5.35 42.11
N PHE A 6 -27.64 -4.31 42.10
CA PHE A 6 -27.39 -3.57 40.87
C PHE A 6 -26.61 -4.46 39.93
N SER A 7 -27.32 -5.10 39.03
CA SER A 7 -26.70 -5.74 37.85
C SER A 7 -26.24 -4.60 36.92
N SER A 8 -25.01 -4.15 37.07
CA SER A 8 -24.36 -3.28 36.08
C SER A 8 -24.09 -4.15 34.85
N THR A 9 -25.00 -4.15 33.90
CA THR A 9 -24.78 -4.66 32.57
C THR A 9 -23.75 -3.73 31.90
N LEU A 10 -22.47 -4.01 32.11
CA LEU A 10 -21.38 -3.48 31.30
C LEU A 10 -21.68 -3.94 29.88
N CYS A 11 -22.24 -3.03 29.09
CA CYS A 11 -22.35 -3.21 27.66
C CYS A 11 -20.89 -3.23 27.13
N TRP A 12 -20.33 -4.42 26.97
CA TRP A 12 -19.05 -4.61 26.33
C TRP A 12 -19.22 -4.14 24.89
N MET A 13 -18.73 -2.93 24.61
CA MET A 13 -18.63 -2.48 23.23
C MET A 13 -17.72 -3.47 22.51
N SER A 14 -18.27 -4.17 21.53
CA SER A 14 -17.50 -5.10 20.71
C SER A 14 -16.41 -4.30 19.99
N PHE A 15 -15.16 -4.72 20.15
CA PHE A 15 -14.03 -4.15 19.41
C PHE A 15 -13.71 -5.12 18.27
N HIS A 16 -13.83 -4.63 17.04
CA HIS A 16 -13.57 -5.40 15.84
C HIS A 16 -12.16 -5.14 15.34
N SER A 17 -11.41 -6.20 15.04
CA SER A 17 -10.06 -6.03 14.51
C SER A 17 -9.69 -7.16 13.57
N GLY A 18 -8.84 -6.85 12.60
CA GLY A 18 -8.36 -7.84 11.65
C GLY A 18 -7.53 -7.23 10.52
N PHE A 19 -6.91 -8.13 9.76
CA PHE A 19 -6.10 -7.81 8.59
C PHE A 19 -6.97 -7.83 7.34
N VAL A 20 -6.84 -6.81 6.51
CA VAL A 20 -7.66 -6.60 5.32
C VAL A 20 -6.74 -6.41 4.11
N CYS A 21 -6.72 -7.37 3.20
CA CYS A 21 -5.88 -7.33 2.03
C CYS A 21 -6.52 -6.52 0.90
N ILE A 22 -5.82 -5.54 0.34
CA ILE A 22 -6.23 -4.81 -0.86
C ILE A 22 -5.61 -5.48 -2.08
N LEU A 23 -6.44 -6.12 -2.90
CA LEU A 23 -6.05 -6.87 -4.07
C LEU A 23 -6.58 -6.21 -5.35
N GLY A 24 -5.83 -6.25 -6.42
CA GLY A 24 -6.27 -5.67 -7.70
C GLY A 24 -5.13 -5.52 -8.70
N ARG A 25 -5.49 -5.21 -9.94
CA ARG A 25 -4.52 -4.96 -11.03
C ARG A 25 -3.63 -3.75 -10.74
N PRO A 26 -2.50 -3.59 -11.47
CA PRO A 26 -1.77 -2.34 -11.47
C PRO A 26 -2.68 -1.15 -11.84
N ASN A 27 -2.51 -0.03 -11.15
CA ASN A 27 -3.25 1.21 -11.36
C ASN A 27 -4.78 1.14 -11.10
N ALA A 28 -5.30 0.10 -10.45
CA ALA A 28 -6.68 0.04 -9.99
C ALA A 28 -6.98 1.06 -8.85
N GLY A 29 -5.94 1.53 -8.15
CA GLY A 29 -6.04 2.55 -7.10
C GLY A 29 -5.81 2.01 -5.68
N LYS A 30 -5.13 0.88 -5.51
CA LYS A 30 -4.84 0.24 -4.22
C LYS A 30 -4.12 1.18 -3.26
N SER A 31 -2.93 1.66 -3.64
CA SER A 31 -2.12 2.59 -2.81
C SER A 31 -2.82 3.94 -2.58
N THR A 32 -3.63 4.40 -3.55
CA THR A 32 -4.47 5.59 -3.36
C THR A 32 -5.54 5.34 -2.29
N LEU A 33 -6.14 4.15 -2.27
CA LEU A 33 -7.13 3.77 -1.27
C LEU A 33 -6.49 3.67 0.12
N LEU A 34 -5.35 2.99 0.23
CA LEU A 34 -4.61 2.89 1.49
C LEU A 34 -4.34 4.29 2.07
N ASN A 35 -3.69 5.17 1.30
CA ASN A 35 -3.36 6.54 1.75
C ASN A 35 -4.62 7.34 2.10
N ALA A 36 -5.70 7.19 1.34
CA ALA A 36 -6.94 7.91 1.59
C ALA A 36 -7.64 7.49 2.88
N LEU A 37 -7.58 6.19 3.22
CA LEU A 37 -8.18 5.61 4.42
C LEU A 37 -7.35 5.87 5.68
N VAL A 38 -6.02 5.77 5.58
CA VAL A 38 -5.11 6.08 6.70
C VAL A 38 -5.05 7.59 6.96
N GLY A 39 -5.22 8.41 5.92
CA GLY A 39 -5.11 9.87 6.00
C GLY A 39 -3.70 10.42 5.79
N GLU A 40 -2.71 9.54 5.71
CA GLU A 40 -1.29 9.84 5.53
C GLU A 40 -0.71 9.18 4.27
N LYS A 41 0.42 9.68 3.77
CA LYS A 41 1.09 9.14 2.59
C LYS A 41 2.05 8.00 3.00
N LEU A 42 1.55 6.78 3.07
CA LEU A 42 2.34 5.58 3.36
C LEU A 42 2.87 4.92 2.08
N ALA A 43 2.04 4.82 1.06
CA ALA A 43 2.38 4.21 -0.21
C ALA A 43 2.61 5.27 -1.29
N ILE A 44 3.58 5.04 -2.15
CA ILE A 44 3.83 5.90 -3.31
C ILE A 44 2.74 5.71 -4.38
N ILE A 45 2.44 6.78 -5.09
CA ILE A 45 1.40 6.78 -6.12
C ILE A 45 2.02 7.20 -7.46
N SER A 46 1.83 6.38 -8.49
CA SER A 46 2.28 6.69 -9.84
C SER A 46 1.32 6.09 -10.87
N PRO A 47 1.16 6.70 -12.04
CA PRO A 47 0.42 6.11 -13.14
C PRO A 47 1.15 4.91 -13.79
N LYS A 48 2.40 4.65 -13.38
CA LYS A 48 3.24 3.58 -13.94
C LYS A 48 2.88 2.23 -13.31
N PRO A 49 2.93 1.11 -14.06
CA PRO A 49 2.82 -0.23 -13.48
C PRO A 49 3.98 -0.52 -12.51
N GLN A 50 3.78 -1.46 -11.59
CA GLN A 50 4.78 -1.87 -10.58
C GLN A 50 5.22 -0.73 -9.65
N THR A 51 4.31 0.19 -9.35
CA THR A 51 4.55 1.26 -8.37
C THR A 51 4.80 0.67 -6.99
N THR A 52 3.91 -0.17 -6.49
CA THR A 52 4.09 -0.92 -5.24
C THR A 52 4.79 -2.24 -5.54
N ARG A 53 5.90 -2.54 -4.84
CA ARG A 53 6.70 -3.76 -5.00
C ARG A 53 6.71 -4.64 -3.75
N ASN A 54 6.57 -4.04 -2.59
CA ASN A 54 6.46 -4.71 -1.30
C ASN A 54 5.05 -4.48 -0.74
N ARG A 55 4.58 -5.38 0.12
CA ARG A 55 3.35 -5.11 0.87
C ARG A 55 3.57 -3.94 1.84
N ILE A 56 2.58 -3.09 2.00
CA ILE A 56 2.61 -1.93 2.89
C ILE A 56 1.43 -2.03 3.84
N LEU A 57 1.71 -2.00 5.15
CA LEU A 57 0.67 -1.96 6.16
C LEU A 57 0.25 -0.53 6.47
N GLY A 58 -1.06 -0.33 6.55
CA GLY A 58 -1.66 0.88 7.07
C GLY A 58 -2.66 0.56 8.18
N ILE A 59 -2.48 1.17 9.34
CA ILE A 59 -3.27 0.91 10.54
C ILE A 59 -4.29 2.01 10.72
N ILE A 60 -5.57 1.64 10.82
CA ILE A 60 -6.68 2.55 11.00
C ILE A 60 -7.37 2.23 12.31
N ASN A 61 -7.38 3.19 13.25
CA ASN A 61 -8.13 3.11 14.48
C ASN A 61 -9.47 3.83 14.29
N VAL A 62 -10.57 3.09 14.39
CA VAL A 62 -11.92 3.63 14.32
C VAL A 62 -12.47 3.73 15.73
N ASN A 63 -12.55 4.95 16.24
CA ASN A 63 -13.13 5.24 17.55
C ASN A 63 -14.65 5.38 17.42
N ALA A 64 -15.41 4.68 18.26
CA ALA A 64 -16.86 4.89 18.33
C ALA A 64 -17.16 6.28 18.89
N PRO A 65 -17.83 7.17 18.15
CA PRO A 65 -18.34 8.41 18.75
C PRO A 65 -19.38 8.04 19.80
N ARG A 66 -19.30 8.63 21.01
CA ARG A 66 -20.23 8.39 22.12
C ARG A 66 -21.71 8.58 21.75
N GLU A 67 -21.99 9.36 20.71
CA GLU A 67 -23.34 9.72 20.27
C GLU A 67 -23.89 8.91 19.09
N LYS A 68 -23.04 8.19 18.36
CA LYS A 68 -23.44 7.33 17.24
C LYS A 68 -23.02 5.92 17.59
N ARG A 69 -23.94 4.95 17.58
CA ARG A 69 -23.70 3.50 17.71
C ARG A 69 -22.83 2.98 16.55
N ARG A 70 -21.62 3.53 16.38
CA ARG A 70 -20.61 3.00 15.47
C ARG A 70 -19.73 2.02 16.26
N GLU A 71 -19.44 0.92 15.65
CA GLU A 71 -18.51 -0.08 16.17
C GLU A 71 -17.11 0.55 16.28
N ALA A 72 -16.42 0.24 17.36
CA ALA A 72 -15.01 0.61 17.53
C ALA A 72 -14.14 -0.53 16.99
N GLY A 73 -12.97 -0.22 16.45
CA GLY A 73 -12.09 -1.28 15.98
C GLY A 73 -10.78 -0.79 15.43
N GLN A 74 -9.96 -1.76 15.03
CA GLN A 74 -8.70 -1.53 14.34
C GLN A 74 -8.65 -2.33 13.05
N ILE A 75 -8.51 -1.63 11.93
CA ILE A 75 -8.38 -2.25 10.61
C ILE A 75 -6.90 -2.16 10.20
N VAL A 76 -6.26 -3.31 9.98
CA VAL A 76 -4.90 -3.38 9.46
C VAL A 76 -4.99 -3.64 7.95
N LEU A 77 -4.86 -2.59 7.16
CA LEU A 77 -4.88 -2.67 5.70
C LEU A 77 -3.53 -3.14 5.17
N ILE A 78 -3.54 -4.07 4.22
CA ILE A 78 -2.35 -4.55 3.52
C ILE A 78 -2.48 -4.15 2.05
N ASP A 79 -1.74 -3.10 1.61
CA ASP A 79 -1.60 -2.78 0.19
C ASP A 79 -0.63 -3.76 -0.46
N THR A 80 -1.09 -4.43 -1.50
CA THR A 80 -0.29 -5.44 -2.22
C THR A 80 0.26 -4.89 -3.52
N PRO A 81 1.38 -5.44 -4.02
CA PRO A 81 1.80 -5.22 -5.39
C PRO A 81 0.67 -5.48 -6.39
N GLY A 82 0.67 -4.74 -7.49
CA GLY A 82 -0.30 -4.98 -8.55
C GLY A 82 -0.13 -6.36 -9.15
N VAL A 83 -1.20 -7.15 -9.13
CA VAL A 83 -1.17 -8.52 -9.64
C VAL A 83 -1.00 -8.50 -11.15
N HIS A 84 0.08 -9.09 -11.63
CA HIS A 84 0.35 -9.34 -13.04
C HIS A 84 1.30 -10.52 -13.21
N GLN A 85 1.20 -11.23 -14.31
CA GLN A 85 2.11 -12.35 -14.60
C GLN A 85 3.48 -11.80 -15.04
N SER A 86 4.54 -12.16 -14.33
CA SER A 86 5.92 -11.81 -14.66
C SER A 86 6.86 -12.97 -14.37
N GLY A 87 7.75 -13.29 -15.32
CA GLY A 87 8.76 -14.32 -15.17
C GLY A 87 10.02 -13.91 -14.41
N SER A 88 10.22 -12.60 -14.15
CA SER A 88 11.41 -12.07 -13.47
C SER A 88 11.48 -12.46 -11.98
N SER A 89 12.68 -12.43 -11.38
CA SER A 89 12.84 -12.65 -9.94
C SER A 89 12.08 -11.60 -9.12
N LEU A 90 12.11 -10.35 -9.55
CA LEU A 90 11.30 -9.30 -8.93
C LEU A 90 9.79 -9.60 -9.01
N GLY A 91 9.31 -10.05 -10.17
CA GLY A 91 7.89 -10.40 -10.33
C GLY A 91 7.48 -11.59 -9.47
N ARG A 92 8.36 -12.60 -9.31
CA ARG A 92 8.11 -13.72 -8.39
C ARG A 92 8.04 -13.28 -6.93
N GLN A 93 8.94 -12.37 -6.50
CA GLN A 93 8.90 -11.79 -5.16
C GLN A 93 7.61 -10.99 -4.94
N MET A 94 7.21 -10.12 -5.87
CA MET A 94 5.94 -9.38 -5.79
C MET A 94 4.74 -10.34 -5.64
N MET A 95 4.73 -11.46 -6.35
CA MET A 95 3.67 -12.47 -6.22
C MET A 95 3.74 -13.25 -4.89
N SER A 96 4.92 -13.41 -4.29
CA SER A 96 5.07 -13.95 -2.92
C SER A 96 4.42 -13.01 -1.91
N GLU A 97 4.72 -11.72 -1.96
CA GLU A 97 4.10 -10.68 -1.12
C GLU A 97 2.56 -10.70 -1.21
N VAL A 98 2.01 -10.90 -2.43
CA VAL A 98 0.55 -11.03 -2.62
C VAL A 98 0.00 -12.27 -1.93
N ARG A 99 0.66 -13.45 -2.08
CA ARG A 99 0.19 -14.70 -1.46
C ARG A 99 0.23 -14.62 0.06
N GLU A 100 1.35 -14.16 0.62
CA GLU A 100 1.51 -13.97 2.06
C GLU A 100 0.44 -13.04 2.65
N ALA A 101 0.11 -11.95 1.93
CA ALA A 101 -0.97 -11.04 2.34
C ALA A 101 -2.35 -11.70 2.31
N LEU A 102 -2.59 -12.62 1.39
CA LEU A 102 -3.85 -13.36 1.28
C LEU A 102 -4.01 -14.46 2.33
N GLU A 103 -2.90 -15.11 2.73
CA GLU A 103 -2.91 -16.21 3.71
C GLU A 103 -3.26 -15.74 5.13
N GLY A 104 -2.99 -14.47 5.47
CA GLY A 104 -3.16 -13.93 6.81
C GLY A 104 -4.30 -12.92 6.98
N CYS A 105 -5.22 -12.76 6.00
CA CYS A 105 -6.25 -11.73 6.09
C CYS A 105 -7.66 -12.31 6.36
N GLU A 106 -8.48 -11.57 7.11
CA GLU A 106 -9.88 -11.87 7.40
C GLU A 106 -10.83 -11.38 6.31
N LEU A 107 -10.39 -10.43 5.48
CA LEU A 107 -11.19 -9.84 4.41
C LEU A 107 -10.31 -9.42 3.23
N ILE A 108 -10.81 -9.63 2.02
CA ILE A 108 -10.18 -9.16 0.78
C ILE A 108 -10.99 -8.01 0.20
N LEU A 109 -10.36 -6.88 -0.06
CA LEU A 109 -10.89 -5.77 -0.84
C LEU A 109 -10.39 -5.89 -2.28
N LEU A 110 -11.18 -6.51 -3.15
CA LEU A 110 -10.88 -6.59 -4.58
C LEU A 110 -11.24 -5.27 -5.25
N ILE A 111 -10.24 -4.48 -5.65
CA ILE A 111 -10.44 -3.17 -6.24
C ILE A 111 -10.34 -3.22 -7.77
N VAL A 112 -11.34 -2.72 -8.47
CA VAL A 112 -11.40 -2.61 -9.92
C VAL A 112 -11.67 -1.18 -10.38
N ASP A 113 -11.20 -0.83 -11.56
CA ASP A 113 -11.47 0.46 -12.21
C ASP A 113 -12.84 0.42 -12.89
N ALA A 114 -13.85 1.11 -12.33
CA ALA A 114 -15.21 1.13 -12.83
C ALA A 114 -15.35 1.65 -14.27
N LYS A 115 -14.34 2.35 -14.80
CA LYS A 115 -14.31 2.84 -16.18
C LYS A 115 -13.83 1.77 -17.18
N LYS A 116 -13.06 0.78 -16.72
CA LYS A 116 -12.50 -0.27 -17.57
C LYS A 116 -13.45 -1.43 -17.71
N LYS A 117 -13.41 -2.08 -18.86
CA LYS A 117 -14.07 -3.36 -19.04
C LYS A 117 -13.32 -4.44 -18.29
N TRP A 118 -14.07 -5.36 -17.70
CA TRP A 118 -13.53 -6.57 -17.10
C TRP A 118 -12.85 -7.43 -18.17
N ASP A 119 -11.66 -7.91 -17.89
CA ASP A 119 -10.86 -8.72 -18.79
C ASP A 119 -10.13 -9.87 -18.07
N ARG A 120 -9.32 -10.64 -18.81
CA ARG A 120 -8.58 -11.81 -18.29
C ARG A 120 -7.65 -11.50 -17.12
N GLU A 121 -7.12 -10.28 -17.03
CA GLU A 121 -6.27 -9.92 -15.89
C GLU A 121 -7.12 -9.74 -14.62
N ASP A 122 -8.32 -9.18 -14.74
CA ASP A 122 -9.27 -9.09 -13.62
C ASP A 122 -9.76 -10.48 -13.19
N GLU A 123 -10.02 -11.38 -14.16
CA GLU A 123 -10.37 -12.79 -13.89
C GLU A 123 -9.26 -13.48 -13.10
N TYR A 124 -8.00 -13.30 -13.49
CA TYR A 124 -6.86 -13.87 -12.79
C TYR A 124 -6.76 -13.35 -11.33
N VAL A 125 -6.99 -12.06 -11.11
CA VAL A 125 -7.01 -11.47 -9.75
C VAL A 125 -8.15 -12.03 -8.92
N LEU A 126 -9.34 -12.17 -9.50
CA LEU A 126 -10.50 -12.78 -8.82
C LEU A 126 -10.24 -14.25 -8.47
N ASP A 127 -9.59 -15.01 -9.35
CA ASP A 127 -9.24 -16.41 -9.08
C ASP A 127 -8.25 -16.56 -7.93
N LEU A 128 -7.33 -15.61 -7.75
CA LEU A 128 -6.45 -15.57 -6.57
C LEU A 128 -7.27 -15.33 -5.30
N ALA A 129 -8.20 -14.38 -5.33
CA ALA A 129 -9.09 -14.10 -4.19
C ALA A 129 -9.97 -15.31 -3.85
N LYS A 130 -10.54 -16.00 -4.85
CA LYS A 130 -11.36 -17.22 -4.66
C LYS A 130 -10.54 -18.34 -4.00
N LYS A 131 -9.28 -18.54 -4.42
CA LYS A 131 -8.40 -19.58 -3.88
C LYS A 131 -8.02 -19.35 -2.41
N ALA A 132 -8.02 -18.11 -1.96
CA ALA A 132 -7.76 -17.78 -0.56
C ALA A 132 -8.90 -18.25 0.37
N GLY A 133 -10.14 -18.40 -0.13
CA GLY A 133 -11.30 -18.81 0.67
C GLY A 133 -11.79 -17.75 1.66
N THR A 134 -11.19 -16.57 1.65
CA THR A 134 -11.51 -15.44 2.51
C THR A 134 -12.68 -14.64 1.93
N PRO A 135 -13.59 -14.06 2.74
CA PRO A 135 -14.65 -13.18 2.25
C PRO A 135 -14.10 -12.05 1.37
N VAL A 136 -14.82 -11.73 0.28
CA VAL A 136 -14.38 -10.72 -0.70
C VAL A 136 -15.40 -9.60 -0.77
N PHE A 137 -14.94 -8.35 -0.61
CA PHE A 137 -15.67 -7.15 -1.03
C PHE A 137 -15.17 -6.71 -2.39
N LEU A 138 -16.07 -6.37 -3.31
CA LEU A 138 -15.71 -5.76 -4.57
C LEU A 138 -15.81 -4.25 -4.47
N LEU A 139 -14.71 -3.54 -4.74
CA LEU A 139 -14.66 -2.09 -4.77
C LEU A 139 -14.65 -1.59 -6.20
N LEU A 140 -15.74 -0.93 -6.61
CA LEU A 140 -15.82 -0.26 -7.90
C LEU A 140 -15.20 1.13 -7.75
N ASN A 141 -13.91 1.26 -8.03
CA ASN A 141 -13.16 2.50 -7.85
C ASN A 141 -13.22 3.40 -9.08
N LYS A 142 -12.88 4.67 -8.86
CA LYS A 142 -12.84 5.74 -9.87
C LYS A 142 -14.22 6.10 -10.43
N ILE A 143 -15.27 5.99 -9.61
CA ILE A 143 -16.63 6.38 -10.01
C ILE A 143 -16.76 7.88 -10.34
N ASP A 144 -15.79 8.69 -9.93
CA ASP A 144 -15.67 10.10 -10.31
C ASP A 144 -15.36 10.30 -11.80
N LEU A 145 -14.83 9.28 -12.47
CA LEU A 145 -14.54 9.29 -13.91
C LEU A 145 -15.70 8.76 -14.77
N LEU A 146 -16.79 8.29 -14.16
CA LEU A 146 -17.99 7.88 -14.88
C LEU A 146 -18.80 9.11 -15.27
N ALA A 147 -18.96 9.32 -16.57
CA ALA A 147 -19.77 10.42 -17.09
C ALA A 147 -21.25 10.27 -16.71
N ASP A 148 -21.72 9.03 -16.63
CA ASP A 148 -23.10 8.68 -16.31
C ASP A 148 -23.15 7.69 -15.16
N LYS A 149 -23.65 8.13 -14.00
CA LYS A 149 -23.77 7.31 -12.80
C LYS A 149 -24.88 6.25 -12.88
N SER A 150 -25.83 6.37 -13.81
CA SER A 150 -26.88 5.36 -14.02
C SER A 150 -26.28 4.01 -14.44
N LYS A 151 -25.05 4.01 -15.01
CA LYS A 151 -24.29 2.81 -15.38
C LYS A 151 -23.80 1.99 -14.18
N LEU A 152 -23.81 2.53 -12.96
CA LEU A 152 -23.35 1.79 -11.77
C LEU A 152 -24.26 0.59 -11.45
N LEU A 153 -25.58 0.74 -11.52
CA LEU A 153 -26.50 -0.37 -11.21
C LEU A 153 -26.35 -1.56 -12.17
N PRO A 154 -26.35 -1.37 -13.51
CA PRO A 154 -26.06 -2.45 -14.44
C PRO A 154 -24.69 -3.08 -14.23
N LEU A 155 -23.67 -2.29 -13.89
CA LEU A 155 -22.32 -2.79 -13.61
C LEU A 155 -22.30 -3.67 -12.37
N ILE A 156 -22.95 -3.25 -11.29
CA ILE A 156 -23.09 -4.04 -10.05
C ILE A 156 -23.80 -5.37 -10.35
N ALA A 157 -24.92 -5.34 -11.07
CA ALA A 157 -25.64 -6.54 -11.45
C ALA A 157 -24.77 -7.52 -12.26
N GLN A 158 -23.95 -7.02 -13.17
CA GLN A 158 -22.99 -7.83 -13.91
C GLN A 158 -21.97 -8.49 -12.98
N PHE A 159 -21.39 -7.75 -12.05
CA PHE A 159 -20.37 -8.30 -11.13
C PHE A 159 -20.95 -9.34 -10.16
N GLN A 160 -22.21 -9.20 -9.74
CA GLN A 160 -22.88 -10.19 -8.90
C GLN A 160 -22.94 -11.60 -9.52
N THR A 161 -22.85 -11.70 -10.85
CA THR A 161 -22.84 -13.01 -11.54
C THR A 161 -21.46 -13.69 -11.52
N LEU A 162 -20.37 -12.98 -11.19
CA LEU A 162 -19.01 -13.51 -11.26
C LEU A 162 -18.58 -14.23 -9.99
N HIS A 163 -19.08 -13.79 -8.83
CA HIS A 163 -18.73 -14.32 -7.50
C HIS A 163 -19.74 -13.84 -6.46
N ASP A 164 -19.89 -14.61 -5.38
CA ASP A 164 -20.67 -14.23 -4.19
C ASP A 164 -19.88 -13.23 -3.34
N PHE A 165 -19.84 -11.98 -3.79
CA PHE A 165 -19.22 -10.89 -3.04
C PHE A 165 -20.07 -10.56 -1.81
N LYS A 166 -19.45 -10.46 -0.65
CA LYS A 166 -20.15 -10.06 0.59
C LYS A 166 -20.71 -8.65 0.49
N GLU A 167 -19.97 -7.75 -0.19
CA GLU A 167 -20.40 -6.38 -0.45
C GLU A 167 -19.85 -5.93 -1.82
N ILE A 168 -20.58 -5.05 -2.50
CA ILE A 168 -20.10 -4.33 -3.68
C ILE A 168 -20.23 -2.84 -3.40
N VAL A 169 -19.08 -2.17 -3.22
CA VAL A 169 -19.01 -0.78 -2.76
C VAL A 169 -18.44 0.12 -3.86
N PRO A 170 -19.25 1.03 -4.43
CA PRO A 170 -18.75 2.04 -5.35
C PRO A 170 -17.99 3.13 -4.59
N ILE A 171 -16.74 3.40 -4.99
CA ILE A 171 -15.86 4.38 -4.34
C ILE A 171 -15.13 5.28 -5.34
N SER A 172 -14.66 6.41 -4.86
CA SER A 172 -13.55 7.15 -5.46
C SER A 172 -12.48 7.36 -4.41
N ALA A 173 -11.43 6.55 -4.44
CA ALA A 173 -10.30 6.68 -3.53
C ALA A 173 -9.64 8.07 -3.64
N LEU A 174 -9.51 8.59 -4.87
CA LEU A 174 -8.91 9.91 -5.13
C LEU A 174 -9.74 11.07 -4.57
N LYS A 175 -11.09 10.98 -4.67
CA LYS A 175 -12.01 12.02 -4.20
C LYS A 175 -12.56 11.74 -2.80
N LYS A 176 -12.08 10.68 -2.14
CA LYS A 176 -12.51 10.23 -0.81
C LYS A 176 -14.04 10.02 -0.70
N LYS A 177 -14.70 9.55 -1.78
CA LYS A 177 -16.14 9.27 -1.80
C LYS A 177 -16.41 7.80 -1.52
N GLY A 178 -17.42 7.49 -0.70
CA GLY A 178 -17.80 6.12 -0.32
C GLY A 178 -16.84 5.46 0.67
N LEU A 179 -15.87 6.19 1.25
CA LEU A 179 -14.86 5.61 2.15
C LEU A 179 -15.40 5.39 3.57
N ASP A 180 -16.28 6.26 4.07
CA ASP A 180 -16.92 6.08 5.39
C ASP A 180 -17.84 4.86 5.40
N GLU A 181 -18.60 4.66 4.32
CA GLU A 181 -19.43 3.49 4.11
C GLU A 181 -18.58 2.23 4.03
N LEU A 182 -17.48 2.28 3.26
CA LEU A 182 -16.53 1.17 3.16
C LEU A 182 -15.97 0.79 4.54
N LEU A 183 -15.46 1.76 5.32
CA LEU A 183 -14.94 1.50 6.67
C LEU A 183 -15.99 0.86 7.58
N SER A 184 -17.25 1.32 7.50
CA SER A 184 -18.36 0.77 8.26
C SER A 184 -18.67 -0.69 7.88
N CYS A 185 -18.67 -1.01 6.59
CA CYS A 185 -18.86 -2.38 6.09
C CYS A 185 -17.70 -3.29 6.50
N VAL A 186 -16.47 -2.80 6.38
CA VAL A 186 -15.26 -3.55 6.77
C VAL A 186 -15.30 -3.89 8.26
N LEU A 187 -15.54 -2.91 9.14
CA LEU A 187 -15.63 -3.18 10.59
C LEU A 187 -16.66 -4.25 10.96
N LYS A 188 -17.84 -4.21 10.32
CA LYS A 188 -18.89 -5.21 10.56
C LYS A 188 -18.52 -6.61 10.09
N ALA A 189 -17.65 -6.71 9.08
CA ALA A 189 -17.19 -7.98 8.54
C ALA A 189 -16.03 -8.58 9.35
N LEU A 190 -15.31 -7.77 10.11
CA LEU A 190 -14.19 -8.23 10.93
C LEU A 190 -14.68 -8.93 12.21
N PRO A 191 -13.93 -9.92 12.71
CA PRO A 191 -14.22 -10.57 13.98
C PRO A 191 -14.03 -9.64 15.17
N ASN A 192 -14.60 -10.03 16.31
CA ASN A 192 -14.20 -9.45 17.58
C ASN A 192 -12.77 -9.89 17.91
N GLY A 193 -11.91 -8.95 18.23
CA GLY A 193 -10.51 -9.23 18.47
C GLY A 193 -9.80 -8.14 19.28
N PRO A 194 -8.56 -8.40 19.70
CA PRO A 194 -7.75 -7.42 20.40
C PRO A 194 -7.23 -6.34 19.43
N ARG A 195 -6.68 -5.27 19.97
CA ARG A 195 -5.88 -4.31 19.21
C ARG A 195 -4.53 -4.95 18.89
N TYR A 196 -4.15 -5.02 17.61
CA TYR A 196 -2.88 -5.59 17.15
C TYR A 196 -1.71 -4.62 17.28
N PHE A 197 -1.97 -3.32 17.09
CA PHE A 197 -0.95 -2.26 17.09
C PHE A 197 -1.33 -1.13 18.04
N PRO A 198 -0.36 -0.38 18.60
CA PRO A 198 -0.61 0.83 19.37
C PRO A 198 -1.52 1.82 18.62
N GLU A 199 -2.26 2.65 19.36
CA GLU A 199 -3.26 3.55 18.78
C GLU A 199 -2.66 4.67 17.93
N ASP A 200 -1.46 5.09 18.24
CA ASP A 200 -0.68 6.11 17.55
C ASP A 200 0.13 5.57 16.37
N GLN A 201 0.22 4.25 16.23
CA GLN A 201 0.94 3.64 15.12
C GLN A 201 0.07 3.60 13.87
N ILE A 202 0.58 4.11 12.74
CA ILE A 202 -0.12 4.15 11.46
C ILE A 202 0.44 3.18 10.41
N THR A 203 1.67 2.65 10.64
CA THR A 203 2.33 1.67 9.75
C THR A 203 3.44 0.94 10.51
N ASP A 204 3.85 -0.21 9.98
CA ASP A 204 5.03 -0.97 10.43
C ASP A 204 6.28 -0.64 9.61
N GLN A 205 6.16 0.23 8.59
CA GLN A 205 7.24 0.49 7.67
C GLN A 205 8.33 1.39 8.29
N PRO A 206 9.62 0.99 8.22
CA PRO A 206 10.70 1.85 8.66
C PRO A 206 10.78 3.15 7.86
N VAL A 207 11.10 4.25 8.52
CA VAL A 207 11.28 5.58 7.89
C VAL A 207 12.29 5.52 6.74
N ARG A 208 13.35 4.73 6.91
CA ARG A 208 14.37 4.47 5.87
C ARG A 208 13.78 3.87 4.60
N PHE A 209 12.86 2.89 4.72
CA PHE A 209 12.17 2.31 3.57
C PHE A 209 11.25 3.33 2.90
N MET A 210 10.48 4.08 3.68
CA MET A 210 9.60 5.12 3.15
C MET A 210 10.39 6.21 2.41
N ALA A 211 11.57 6.59 2.90
CA ALA A 211 12.46 7.52 2.21
C ALA A 211 12.93 6.99 0.84
N ALA A 212 13.30 5.69 0.77
CA ALA A 212 13.67 5.05 -0.51
C ALA A 212 12.49 5.07 -1.50
N GLU A 213 11.29 4.76 -1.03
CA GLU A 213 10.09 4.77 -1.87
C GLU A 213 9.74 6.19 -2.34
N LEU A 214 9.87 7.23 -1.51
CA LEU A 214 9.68 8.63 -1.94
C LEU A 214 10.68 9.03 -3.03
N ILE A 215 11.95 8.65 -2.91
CA ILE A 215 12.94 8.88 -3.98
C ILE A 215 12.50 8.14 -5.25
N ARG A 216 12.08 6.89 -5.15
CA ARG A 216 11.62 6.09 -6.29
C ARG A 216 10.37 6.67 -6.95
N GLU A 217 9.42 7.19 -6.18
CA GLU A 217 8.24 7.90 -6.71
C GLU A 217 8.65 9.06 -7.62
N HIS A 218 9.58 9.90 -7.17
CA HIS A 218 10.05 11.03 -7.96
C HIS A 218 10.81 10.60 -9.21
N VAL A 219 11.52 9.46 -9.18
CA VAL A 219 12.06 8.86 -10.40
C VAL A 219 10.94 8.44 -11.34
N LEU A 220 9.91 7.72 -10.85
CA LEU A 220 8.77 7.26 -11.64
C LEU A 220 7.99 8.43 -12.28
N MET A 221 7.82 9.52 -11.55
CA MET A 221 7.09 10.69 -12.03
C MET A 221 7.84 11.49 -13.09
N GLN A 222 9.18 11.53 -13.02
CA GLN A 222 10.00 12.38 -13.85
C GLN A 222 10.66 11.66 -15.02
N THR A 223 10.51 10.33 -15.11
CA THR A 223 11.02 9.52 -16.21
C THR A 223 9.87 8.85 -16.96
N HIS A 224 10.13 8.46 -18.21
CA HIS A 224 9.14 7.89 -19.12
C HIS A 224 9.65 6.56 -19.71
N GLU A 225 8.81 5.92 -20.50
CA GLU A 225 9.08 4.68 -21.23
C GLU A 225 9.56 3.55 -20.31
N GLU A 226 10.71 2.97 -20.56
CA GLU A 226 11.22 1.80 -19.83
C GLU A 226 11.99 2.14 -18.53
N VAL A 227 12.45 3.39 -18.34
CA VAL A 227 13.24 3.79 -17.16
C VAL A 227 12.51 3.54 -15.85
N PRO A 228 11.20 3.88 -15.69
CA PRO A 228 10.44 3.60 -14.47
C PRO A 228 10.46 2.13 -14.05
N HIS A 229 10.48 1.22 -15.01
CA HIS A 229 10.43 -0.21 -14.73
C HIS A 229 11.79 -0.81 -14.37
N ALA A 230 12.88 -0.13 -14.78
CA ALA A 230 14.25 -0.59 -14.66
C ALA A 230 15.00 0.00 -13.46
N VAL A 231 14.34 0.81 -12.62
CA VAL A 231 15.00 1.47 -11.49
C VAL A 231 14.64 0.84 -10.15
N SER A 232 15.61 0.85 -9.24
CA SER A 232 15.42 0.58 -7.82
C SER A 232 16.21 1.57 -6.98
N VAL A 233 15.81 1.79 -5.74
CA VAL A 233 16.48 2.71 -4.81
C VAL A 233 16.90 1.94 -3.56
N LEU A 234 18.14 2.11 -3.16
CA LEU A 234 18.69 1.56 -1.92
C LEU A 234 19.28 2.72 -1.11
N ILE A 235 18.89 2.80 0.16
CA ILE A 235 19.52 3.73 1.10
C ILE A 235 20.80 3.07 1.62
N GLU A 236 21.96 3.65 1.33
CA GLU A 236 23.25 3.18 1.87
C GLU A 236 23.47 3.74 3.29
N GLN A 237 23.13 5.02 3.54
CA GLN A 237 23.32 5.68 4.83
C GLN A 237 22.04 6.41 5.25
N PHE A 238 21.67 6.28 6.52
CA PHE A 238 20.52 6.98 7.11
C PHE A 238 20.87 7.32 8.56
N GLU A 239 21.13 8.61 8.82
CA GLU A 239 21.56 9.11 10.12
C GLU A 239 20.60 10.20 10.57
N GLU A 240 19.94 9.96 11.69
CA GLU A 240 19.00 10.90 12.29
C GLU A 240 19.70 11.73 13.37
N SER A 241 19.45 13.04 13.34
CA SER A 241 19.79 13.92 14.44
C SER A 241 18.62 14.89 14.68
N PRO A 242 18.57 15.56 15.83
CA PRO A 242 17.44 16.44 16.19
C PRO A 242 17.18 17.59 15.19
N ARG A 243 18.17 17.96 14.39
CA ARG A 243 18.07 19.10 13.45
C ARG A 243 18.24 18.72 11.99
N LEU A 244 18.87 17.59 11.72
CA LEU A 244 19.26 17.23 10.36
C LEU A 244 19.29 15.70 10.22
N THR A 245 18.55 15.16 9.25
CA THR A 245 18.68 13.77 8.82
C THR A 245 19.57 13.70 7.58
N ARG A 246 20.63 12.89 7.63
CA ARG A 246 21.54 12.64 6.50
C ARG A 246 21.18 11.35 5.80
N ILE A 247 20.99 11.41 4.49
CA ILE A 247 20.60 10.27 3.68
C ILE A 247 21.51 10.19 2.46
N ALA A 248 22.16 9.03 2.28
CA ALA A 248 22.84 8.69 1.03
C ALA A 248 22.10 7.52 0.37
N ALA A 249 21.68 7.72 -0.88
CA ALA A 249 20.89 6.74 -1.61
C ALA A 249 21.46 6.49 -3.01
N VAL A 250 21.35 5.24 -3.45
CA VAL A 250 21.72 4.80 -4.79
C VAL A 250 20.49 4.44 -5.58
N ILE A 251 20.36 5.06 -6.74
CA ILE A 251 19.39 4.70 -7.76
C ILE A 251 20.08 3.72 -8.72
N PHE A 252 19.63 2.46 -8.71
CA PHE A 252 20.10 1.46 -9.65
C PHE A 252 19.29 1.49 -10.94
N CYS A 253 19.95 1.31 -12.07
CA CYS A 253 19.35 1.12 -13.39
C CYS A 253 20.08 -0.01 -14.12
N GLU A 254 19.56 -0.46 -15.27
CA GLU A 254 20.12 -1.63 -15.96
C GLU A 254 21.10 -1.29 -17.09
N ARG A 255 21.02 -0.07 -17.67
CA ARG A 255 21.75 0.31 -18.89
C ARG A 255 22.27 1.75 -18.81
N ASP A 256 23.36 2.02 -19.57
CA ASP A 256 23.99 3.35 -19.67
C ASP A 256 23.00 4.43 -20.15
N GLY A 257 22.15 4.13 -21.15
CA GLY A 257 21.13 5.05 -21.62
C GLY A 257 20.15 5.48 -20.53
N GLN A 258 19.74 4.55 -19.66
CA GLN A 258 18.88 4.85 -18.51
C GLN A 258 19.61 5.73 -17.48
N LYS A 259 20.89 5.44 -17.21
CA LYS A 259 21.73 6.27 -16.34
C LYS A 259 21.85 7.68 -16.90
N ALA A 260 22.05 7.84 -18.19
CA ALA A 260 22.13 9.16 -18.85
C ALA A 260 20.82 9.94 -18.70
N ILE A 261 19.65 9.28 -18.83
CA ILE A 261 18.33 9.88 -18.61
C ILE A 261 18.15 10.32 -17.16
N LEU A 262 18.54 9.47 -16.19
CA LEU A 262 18.45 9.77 -14.76
C LEU A 262 19.34 10.91 -14.32
N LEU A 263 20.53 11.04 -14.90
CA LEU A 263 21.42 12.17 -14.65
C LEU A 263 20.90 13.44 -15.33
N GLY A 264 20.49 13.32 -16.59
CA GLY A 264 20.13 14.46 -17.43
C GLY A 264 21.33 15.33 -17.80
N LYS A 265 21.12 16.36 -18.62
CA LYS A 265 22.18 17.28 -19.06
C LYS A 265 22.77 17.99 -17.82
N GLY A 266 24.09 17.79 -17.59
CA GLY A 266 24.78 18.40 -16.45
C GLY A 266 24.21 18.03 -15.07
N GLY A 267 23.59 16.87 -14.92
CA GLY A 267 23.01 16.39 -13.64
C GLY A 267 21.66 17.03 -13.26
N GLN A 268 21.04 17.78 -14.16
CA GLN A 268 19.81 18.54 -13.88
C GLN A 268 18.61 17.63 -13.50
N MET A 269 18.47 16.45 -14.13
CA MET A 269 17.37 15.54 -13.83
C MET A 269 17.54 14.95 -12.43
N LEU A 270 18.74 14.48 -12.09
CA LEU A 270 19.02 13.95 -10.75
C LEU A 270 18.81 15.00 -9.68
N LYS A 271 19.25 16.25 -9.93
CA LYS A 271 19.00 17.38 -9.02
C LYS A 271 17.51 17.65 -8.83
N LYS A 272 16.71 17.59 -9.90
CA LYS A 272 15.26 17.78 -9.85
C LYS A 272 14.58 16.67 -9.03
N ILE A 273 14.96 15.41 -9.26
CA ILE A 273 14.48 14.25 -8.50
C ILE A 273 14.85 14.44 -7.03
N GLY A 274 16.12 14.69 -6.72
CA GLY A 274 16.61 14.83 -5.36
C GLY A 274 15.96 15.99 -4.60
N THR A 275 15.74 17.13 -5.24
CA THR A 275 15.08 18.27 -4.61
C THR A 275 13.63 17.94 -4.23
N ALA A 276 12.88 17.33 -5.13
CA ALA A 276 11.50 16.97 -4.88
C ALA A 276 11.38 15.87 -3.80
N ALA A 277 12.21 14.82 -3.90
CA ALA A 277 12.24 13.74 -2.89
C ALA A 277 12.62 14.28 -1.51
N ARG A 278 13.64 15.14 -1.42
CA ARG A 278 14.08 15.75 -0.17
C ARG A 278 12.94 16.50 0.53
N LEU A 279 12.17 17.29 -0.20
CA LEU A 279 11.04 18.05 0.36
C LEU A 279 9.94 17.14 0.92
N ASP A 280 9.66 16.03 0.26
CA ASP A 280 8.66 15.08 0.76
C ASP A 280 9.20 14.27 1.95
N ILE A 281 10.49 13.92 1.95
CA ILE A 281 11.14 13.26 3.10
C ILE A 281 11.17 14.22 4.31
N GLU A 282 11.50 15.51 4.12
CA GLU A 282 11.47 16.52 5.19
C GLU A 282 10.10 16.60 5.87
N LYS A 283 9.00 16.53 5.08
CA LYS A 283 7.64 16.50 5.63
C LYS A 283 7.37 15.25 6.46
N MET A 284 7.90 14.11 6.01
CA MET A 284 7.70 12.82 6.68
C MET A 284 8.48 12.74 7.99
N VAL A 285 9.77 13.15 8.00
CA VAL A 285 10.63 13.02 9.18
C VAL A 285 10.55 14.21 10.15
N GLY A 286 9.96 15.32 9.71
CA GLY A 286 9.81 16.54 10.53
C GLY A 286 11.12 17.33 10.76
N THR A 287 12.23 16.93 10.16
CA THR A 287 13.55 17.59 10.26
C THR A 287 14.06 18.00 8.89
N LYS A 288 15.11 18.87 8.86
CA LYS A 288 15.83 19.14 7.60
C LYS A 288 16.52 17.88 7.11
N VAL A 289 16.62 17.72 5.77
CA VAL A 289 17.23 16.57 5.13
C VAL A 289 18.39 16.99 4.24
N PHE A 290 19.55 16.38 4.45
CA PHE A 290 20.66 16.40 3.51
C PHE A 290 20.62 15.09 2.71
N LEU A 291 20.27 15.19 1.42
CA LEU A 291 20.07 14.05 0.53
C LEU A 291 21.15 14.00 -0.54
N GLU A 292 21.94 12.93 -0.54
CA GLU A 292 22.90 12.60 -1.60
C GLU A 292 22.35 11.46 -2.45
N LEU A 293 22.37 11.65 -3.77
CA LEU A 293 21.90 10.67 -4.73
C LEU A 293 23.01 10.26 -5.69
N PHE A 294 23.18 8.94 -5.82
CA PHE A 294 24.09 8.33 -6.79
C PHE A 294 23.32 7.47 -7.78
N VAL A 295 23.83 7.36 -9.02
CA VAL A 295 23.25 6.46 -10.03
C VAL A 295 24.27 5.40 -10.41
N LYS A 296 23.94 4.12 -10.14
CA LYS A 296 24.79 2.96 -10.47
C LYS A 296 24.07 2.06 -11.48
N ILE A 297 24.85 1.46 -12.38
CA ILE A 297 24.33 0.44 -13.31
C ILE A 297 24.48 -0.93 -12.68
N LYS A 298 23.39 -1.70 -12.70
CA LYS A 298 23.37 -3.13 -12.35
C LYS A 298 22.54 -3.86 -13.39
N ALA A 299 23.22 -4.36 -14.42
CA ALA A 299 22.57 -5.06 -15.53
C ALA A 299 21.78 -6.27 -15.04
N GLY A 300 20.54 -6.43 -15.54
CA GLY A 300 19.68 -7.58 -15.23
C GLY A 300 19.30 -7.70 -13.75
N TRP A 301 19.34 -6.63 -12.96
CA TRP A 301 19.08 -6.70 -11.53
C TRP A 301 17.71 -7.29 -11.17
N ARG A 302 16.69 -7.09 -12.02
CA ARG A 302 15.34 -7.64 -11.81
C ARG A 302 15.29 -9.16 -11.84
N ASP A 303 16.27 -9.81 -12.47
CA ASP A 303 16.40 -11.26 -12.57
C ASP A 303 17.42 -11.85 -11.57
N SER A 304 18.20 -10.98 -10.91
CA SER A 304 19.14 -11.37 -9.86
C SER A 304 18.41 -11.58 -8.53
N ARG A 305 18.20 -12.84 -8.15
CA ARG A 305 17.54 -13.20 -6.89
C ARG A 305 18.23 -12.57 -5.68
N SER A 306 19.56 -12.66 -5.61
CA SER A 306 20.32 -12.09 -4.48
C SER A 306 20.16 -10.58 -4.33
N PHE A 307 20.14 -9.86 -5.45
CA PHE A 307 19.96 -8.43 -5.42
C PHE A 307 18.52 -8.01 -5.12
N VAL A 308 17.52 -8.74 -5.63
CA VAL A 308 16.12 -8.51 -5.32
C VAL A 308 15.86 -8.76 -3.83
N GLU A 309 16.48 -9.77 -3.23
CA GLU A 309 16.46 -10.03 -1.80
C GLU A 309 17.19 -8.94 -0.98
N GLU A 310 18.24 -8.31 -1.51
CA GLU A 310 18.93 -7.18 -0.89
C GLU A 310 18.05 -5.92 -0.83
N LEU A 311 17.14 -5.76 -1.78
CA LEU A 311 16.17 -4.65 -1.81
C LEU A 311 15.01 -4.85 -0.82
N ASP A 312 14.85 -6.02 -0.25
CA ASP A 312 13.85 -6.29 0.78
C ASP A 312 14.21 -5.54 2.07
N TRP A 313 13.35 -4.60 2.46
CA TRP A 313 13.56 -3.75 3.63
C TRP A 313 13.61 -4.54 4.95
N ARG A 314 12.91 -5.69 5.05
CA ARG A 314 12.93 -6.55 6.25
C ARG A 314 14.31 -7.15 6.46
N ARG A 315 14.95 -7.63 5.39
CA ARG A 315 16.34 -8.11 5.44
C ARG A 315 17.34 -6.99 5.73
N GLN A 316 17.09 -5.79 5.17
CA GLN A 316 17.93 -4.62 5.49
C GLN A 316 17.82 -4.26 6.98
N TRP A 317 16.60 -4.28 7.53
CA TRP A 317 16.32 -4.01 8.94
C TRP A 317 17.04 -4.99 9.88
N GLN A 318 16.98 -6.29 9.59
CA GLN A 318 17.70 -7.33 10.34
C GLN A 318 19.23 -7.12 10.32
N ARG A 319 19.81 -6.71 9.20
CA ARG A 319 21.25 -6.44 9.07
C ARG A 319 21.73 -5.20 9.81
N THR A 320 20.88 -4.21 10.00
CA THR A 320 21.20 -2.95 10.67
C THR A 320 20.95 -2.96 12.18
N GLY A 321 20.63 -4.13 12.77
CA GLY A 321 20.42 -4.29 14.22
C GLY A 321 19.04 -3.84 14.70
N GLY A 322 18.05 -3.80 13.85
CA GLY A 322 16.65 -3.65 14.25
C GLY A 322 16.21 -4.80 15.16
N LEU A 323 15.25 -4.54 16.06
CA LEU A 323 14.69 -5.53 16.98
C LEU A 323 14.20 -6.77 16.21
N PRO A 324 14.32 -7.98 16.79
CA PRO A 324 13.82 -9.20 16.17
C PRO A 324 12.31 -9.10 15.94
N ASP A 325 11.87 -9.74 14.86
CA ASP A 325 10.45 -9.86 14.49
C ASP A 325 9.66 -10.44 15.69
N PRO A 326 8.50 -9.88 16.07
CA PRO A 326 7.68 -10.41 17.15
C PRO A 326 7.14 -11.83 16.92
N GLU A 327 7.43 -12.45 15.77
CA GLU A 327 7.03 -13.82 15.44
C GLU A 327 8.18 -14.86 15.52
N SER A 328 9.36 -14.53 16.04
CA SER A 328 10.46 -15.50 16.27
C SER A 328 10.46 -16.07 17.70
#